data_4f01e75ecbefed396bad2fab6b7ba6a1
#
_entry.id   4f01e75ecbefed396bad2fab6b7ba6a1
#
_cell.length_a   1.000
_cell.length_b   1.000
_cell.length_c   1.000
_cell.angle_alpha   90.00
_cell.angle_beta   90.00
_cell.angle_gamma   90.00
#
_symmetry.space_group_name_H-M   'P 1'
#
loop_
_entity.id
_entity.type
_entity.pdbx_description
1 polymer ?
#
loop_
_entity_poly.entity_id
_entity_poly.type
_entity_poly.pdbx_seq_one_letter_code
_entity_poly.pdbx_strand_id
1 'polypeptide(L)'
;TDPRGKTVRLKDVATVKIEYPDLTKYVTVNGTKALLLSVTNKEGTNISTMGSAINEKLEHIKADLPADVHISKITDQKQVVDDSIYDFLRELLIAICSVLLVVVLIMPRQVAAVAAATMPITIFISLGLFYIFDLELNTVTLAALIMTLGMIVDDSIVIIDGYVNNLAAGMHRWAAAVEATNHFLKSIFSATLCISITFFPFLITMTGVMHDFLKMFPWAISIVLFVSMIIAQTLLPILMYFAIRK
;
A
#
# COMPACT_ATOMS: atom_id res chain seq x y z
N THR A 1 -28.94 42.34 45.34
CA THR A 1 -29.65 43.60 45.75
C THR A 1 -29.30 43.89 47.19
N ASP A 2 -28.88 45.12 47.49
CA ASP A 2 -28.71 45.61 48.86
C ASP A 2 -30.05 45.51 49.61
N PRO A 3 -30.11 45.25 50.93
CA PRO A 3 -31.33 45.23 51.71
C PRO A 3 -32.18 46.51 51.62
N ARG A 4 -31.65 47.59 51.09
CA ARG A 4 -32.34 48.86 50.82
C ARG A 4 -32.91 49.00 49.39
N GLY A 5 -32.98 47.91 48.61
CA GLY A 5 -33.55 47.88 47.25
C GLY A 5 -32.70 48.55 46.15
N LYS A 6 -31.45 48.92 46.44
CA LYS A 6 -30.57 49.55 45.47
C LYS A 6 -29.92 48.48 44.61
N THR A 7 -30.01 48.57 43.28
CA THR A 7 -29.39 47.64 42.34
C THR A 7 -27.86 47.88 42.32
N VAL A 8 -27.08 46.92 42.82
CA VAL A 8 -25.61 46.94 42.77
C VAL A 8 -25.21 46.30 41.45
N ARG A 9 -24.51 46.99 40.59
CA ARG A 9 -23.97 46.45 39.34
C ARG A 9 -22.63 45.80 39.61
N LEU A 10 -22.30 44.77 38.81
CA LEU A 10 -21.02 44.05 38.95
C LEU A 10 -19.81 44.99 38.91
N LYS A 11 -19.86 46.06 38.09
CA LYS A 11 -18.84 47.10 38.01
C LYS A 11 -18.63 47.91 39.30
N ASP A 12 -19.60 47.90 40.24
CA ASP A 12 -19.53 48.65 41.49
C ASP A 12 -18.79 47.84 42.59
N VAL A 13 -18.67 46.52 42.41
CA VAL A 13 -18.10 45.61 43.40
C VAL A 13 -16.92 44.81 42.86
N ALA A 14 -16.70 44.77 41.53
CA ALA A 14 -15.65 44.01 40.89
C ALA A 14 -15.14 44.70 39.63
N THR A 15 -13.86 44.57 39.36
CA THR A 15 -13.25 44.95 38.09
C THR A 15 -13.14 43.73 37.22
N VAL A 16 -13.87 43.69 36.09
CA VAL A 16 -13.76 42.59 35.13
C VAL A 16 -12.64 42.89 34.16
N LYS A 17 -11.61 42.09 34.18
CA LYS A 17 -10.50 42.15 33.24
C LYS A 17 -10.48 40.86 32.44
N ILE A 18 -10.17 40.96 31.15
CA ILE A 18 -9.78 39.80 30.35
C ILE A 18 -8.30 39.60 30.61
N GLU A 19 -7.96 38.55 31.34
CA GLU A 19 -6.59 38.13 31.56
C GLU A 19 -6.37 36.85 30.79
N TYR A 20 -5.30 36.83 29.99
CA TYR A 20 -4.82 35.58 29.38
C TYR A 20 -3.92 34.90 30.40
N PRO A 21 -4.12 33.61 30.69
CA PRO A 21 -3.23 32.86 31.58
C PRO A 21 -1.80 32.93 31.04
N ASP A 22 -0.82 33.00 31.96
CA ASP A 22 0.59 32.96 31.60
C ASP A 22 0.86 31.71 30.74
N LEU A 23 1.26 31.93 29.49
CA LEU A 23 1.56 30.89 28.55
C LEU A 23 2.79 30.12 29.01
N THR A 24 2.56 28.99 29.70
CA THR A 24 3.60 28.07 30.12
C THR A 24 4.19 27.26 28.95
N LYS A 25 3.44 27.21 27.85
CA LYS A 25 3.86 26.55 26.60
C LYS A 25 3.59 27.47 25.42
N TYR A 26 4.57 27.65 24.57
CA TYR A 26 4.45 28.40 23.33
C TYR A 26 5.19 27.71 22.20
N VAL A 27 4.70 27.86 20.98
CA VAL A 27 5.35 27.36 19.77
C VAL A 27 6.08 28.53 19.12
N THR A 28 7.30 28.30 18.69
CA THR A 28 8.05 29.26 17.87
C THR A 28 8.41 28.66 16.54
N VAL A 29 8.29 29.46 15.49
CA VAL A 29 8.75 29.11 14.15
C VAL A 29 9.80 30.14 13.74
N ASN A 30 11.01 29.72 13.45
CA ASN A 30 12.15 30.60 13.13
C ASN A 30 12.39 31.70 14.18
N GLY A 31 12.20 31.40 15.49
CA GLY A 31 12.40 32.35 16.59
C GLY A 31 11.22 33.30 16.87
N THR A 32 10.20 33.31 16.02
CA THR A 32 8.97 34.12 16.23
C THR A 32 7.86 33.27 16.84
N LYS A 33 7.06 33.87 17.74
CA LYS A 33 5.92 33.20 18.34
C LYS A 33 4.89 32.87 17.26
N ALA A 34 4.41 31.64 17.26
CA ALA A 34 3.45 31.15 16.28
C ALA A 34 2.28 30.43 16.94
N LEU A 35 1.16 30.38 16.25
CA LEU A 35 0.02 29.56 16.60
C LEU A 35 0.07 28.27 15.79
N LEU A 36 -0.01 27.11 16.47
CA LEU A 36 -0.08 25.81 15.81
C LEU A 36 -1.54 25.36 15.69
N LEU A 37 -2.02 25.20 14.47
CA LEU A 37 -3.30 24.58 14.17
C LEU A 37 -3.06 23.13 13.73
N SER A 38 -3.53 22.17 14.52
CA SER A 38 -3.48 20.76 14.20
C SER A 38 -4.85 20.28 13.75
N VAL A 39 -4.90 19.68 12.56
CA VAL A 39 -6.11 19.04 12.02
C VAL A 39 -5.86 17.56 11.94
N THR A 40 -6.69 16.77 12.64
CA THR A 40 -6.57 15.31 12.67
C THR A 40 -7.69 14.66 11.86
N ASN A 41 -7.38 13.54 11.26
CA ASN A 41 -8.33 12.73 10.51
C ASN A 41 -9.31 12.03 11.47
N LYS A 42 -10.57 11.90 11.03
CA LYS A 42 -11.55 11.04 11.70
C LYS A 42 -11.38 9.61 11.16
N GLU A 43 -11.46 8.62 12.02
CA GLU A 43 -11.41 7.21 11.62
C GLU A 43 -12.34 6.92 10.44
N GLY A 44 -11.82 6.21 9.44
CA GLY A 44 -12.56 5.86 8.23
C GLY A 44 -12.66 6.94 7.15
N THR A 45 -12.04 8.13 7.32
CA THR A 45 -12.00 9.16 6.26
C THR A 45 -10.72 9.06 5.43
N ASN A 46 -10.85 9.28 4.12
CA ASN A 46 -9.70 9.29 3.21
C ASN A 46 -8.84 10.55 3.41
N ILE A 47 -7.56 10.35 3.69
CA ILE A 47 -6.59 11.43 3.96
C ILE A 47 -6.41 12.36 2.77
N SER A 48 -6.40 11.85 1.55
CA SER A 48 -6.22 12.65 0.34
C SER A 48 -7.42 13.58 0.10
N THR A 49 -8.65 13.07 0.31
CA THR A 49 -9.88 13.88 0.19
C THR A 49 -9.93 14.96 1.28
N MET A 50 -9.60 14.59 2.52
CA MET A 50 -9.54 15.55 3.64
C MET A 50 -8.50 16.63 3.37
N GLY A 51 -7.30 16.25 2.92
CA GLY A 51 -6.21 17.19 2.63
C GLY A 51 -6.58 18.16 1.50
N SER A 52 -7.31 17.70 0.49
CA SER A 52 -7.82 18.56 -0.59
C SER A 52 -8.82 19.59 -0.06
N ALA A 53 -9.77 19.17 0.77
CA ALA A 53 -10.75 20.08 1.40
C ALA A 53 -10.08 21.08 2.36
N ILE A 54 -9.04 20.65 3.10
CA ILE A 54 -8.25 21.56 3.95
C ILE A 54 -7.53 22.60 3.09
N ASN A 55 -6.90 22.19 1.99
CA ASN A 55 -6.19 23.12 1.11
C ASN A 55 -7.14 24.17 0.52
N GLU A 56 -8.29 23.77 0.04
CA GLU A 56 -9.32 24.68 -0.47
C GLU A 56 -9.76 25.67 0.62
N LYS A 57 -10.03 25.17 1.83
CA LYS A 57 -10.44 26.02 2.95
C LYS A 57 -9.34 26.99 3.38
N LEU A 58 -8.08 26.55 3.36
CA LEU A 58 -6.92 27.38 3.67
C LEU A 58 -6.75 28.55 2.68
N GLU A 59 -6.98 28.31 1.39
CA GLU A 59 -6.92 29.38 0.39
C GLU A 59 -8.00 30.45 0.63
N HIS A 60 -9.21 30.04 1.00
CA HIS A 60 -10.25 30.98 1.40
C HIS A 60 -9.87 31.79 2.66
N ILE A 61 -9.34 31.10 3.69
CA ILE A 61 -8.92 31.76 4.94
C ILE A 61 -7.76 32.72 4.67
N LYS A 62 -6.80 32.38 3.84
CA LYS A 62 -5.68 33.28 3.47
C LYS A 62 -6.17 34.59 2.83
N ALA A 63 -7.25 34.51 2.05
CA ALA A 63 -7.81 35.71 1.41
C ALA A 63 -8.45 36.70 2.42
N ASP A 64 -8.92 36.19 3.57
CA ASP A 64 -9.58 36.97 4.61
C ASP A 64 -8.61 37.45 5.72
N LEU A 65 -7.35 36.96 5.72
CA LEU A 65 -6.38 37.30 6.74
C LEU A 65 -5.67 38.63 6.46
N PRO A 66 -5.30 39.37 7.51
CA PRO A 66 -4.43 40.55 7.39
C PRO A 66 -3.07 40.18 6.77
N ALA A 67 -2.46 41.10 6.05
CA ALA A 67 -1.18 40.92 5.36
C ALA A 67 0.00 40.48 6.28
N ASP A 68 -0.11 40.74 7.58
CA ASP A 68 0.89 40.46 8.59
C ASP A 68 0.84 38.99 9.07
N VAL A 69 -0.21 38.24 8.70
CA VAL A 69 -0.37 36.83 9.14
C VAL A 69 0.05 35.89 8.03
N HIS A 70 1.11 35.14 8.30
CA HIS A 70 1.62 34.13 7.38
C HIS A 70 1.24 32.72 7.83
N ILE A 71 0.55 31.97 6.98
CA ILE A 71 0.26 30.55 7.20
C ILE A 71 1.30 29.73 6.47
N SER A 72 2.05 28.90 7.23
CA SER A 72 2.98 27.91 6.70
C SER A 72 2.54 26.50 7.11
N LYS A 73 2.61 25.56 6.21
CA LYS A 73 2.38 24.16 6.52
C LYS A 73 3.66 23.57 7.10
N ILE A 74 3.56 22.95 8.26
CA ILE A 74 4.66 22.23 8.91
C ILE A 74 4.66 20.77 8.45
N THR A 75 3.47 20.17 8.39
CA THR A 75 3.27 18.79 7.93
C THR A 75 2.03 18.73 7.06
N ASP A 76 2.15 18.12 5.90
CA ASP A 76 1.03 17.86 4.99
C ASP A 76 0.93 16.34 4.75
N GLN A 77 0.05 15.70 5.53
CA GLN A 77 -0.14 14.25 5.43
C GLN A 77 -0.66 13.82 4.05
N LYS A 78 -1.45 14.66 3.38
CA LYS A 78 -1.89 14.40 2.01
C LYS A 78 -0.72 14.26 1.06
N GLN A 79 0.22 15.20 1.11
CA GLN A 79 1.41 15.17 0.26
C GLN A 79 2.23 13.91 0.52
N VAL A 80 2.43 13.54 1.78
CA VAL A 80 3.16 12.31 2.15
C VAL A 80 2.49 11.06 1.57
N VAL A 81 1.15 10.99 1.61
CA VAL A 81 0.41 9.85 1.04
C VAL A 81 0.49 9.83 -0.49
N ASP A 82 0.30 10.98 -1.14
CA ASP A 82 0.35 11.10 -2.59
C ASP A 82 1.76 10.76 -3.12
N ASP A 83 2.81 11.25 -2.46
CA ASP A 83 4.21 10.93 -2.78
C ASP A 83 4.50 9.44 -2.58
N SER A 84 4.01 8.84 -1.49
CA SER A 84 4.17 7.41 -1.21
C SER A 84 3.50 6.53 -2.28
N ILE A 85 2.31 6.91 -2.75
CA ILE A 85 1.61 6.20 -3.83
C ILE A 85 2.40 6.34 -5.15
N TYR A 86 2.90 7.52 -5.46
CA TYR A 86 3.70 7.75 -6.66
C TYR A 86 5.00 6.93 -6.64
N ASP A 87 5.72 6.96 -5.53
CA ASP A 87 6.96 6.20 -5.34
C ASP A 87 6.69 4.69 -5.46
N PHE A 88 5.61 4.20 -4.86
CA PHE A 88 5.19 2.81 -5.00
C PHE A 88 4.94 2.42 -6.45
N LEU A 89 4.15 3.20 -7.20
CA LEU A 89 3.85 2.90 -8.61
C LEU A 89 5.12 2.91 -9.46
N ARG A 90 6.04 3.83 -9.19
CA ARG A 90 7.34 3.90 -9.84
C ARG A 90 8.19 2.66 -9.53
N GLU A 91 8.31 2.29 -8.26
CA GLU A 91 9.08 1.12 -7.81
C GLU A 91 8.48 -0.18 -8.36
N LEU A 92 7.14 -0.30 -8.34
CA LEU A 92 6.43 -1.42 -8.93
C LEU A 92 6.73 -1.56 -10.43
N LEU A 93 6.69 -0.46 -11.17
CA LEU A 93 6.99 -0.45 -12.59
C LEU A 93 8.45 -0.84 -12.86
N ILE A 94 9.39 -0.30 -12.09
CA ILE A 94 10.81 -0.65 -12.18
C ILE A 94 11.02 -2.13 -11.88
N ALA A 95 10.38 -2.65 -10.83
CA ALA A 95 10.48 -4.06 -10.46
C ALA A 95 9.94 -4.96 -11.58
N ILE A 96 8.76 -4.66 -12.12
CA ILE A 96 8.18 -5.42 -13.24
C ILE A 96 9.12 -5.36 -14.46
N CYS A 97 9.61 -4.20 -14.86
CA CYS A 97 10.51 -4.04 -15.98
C CYS A 97 11.83 -4.80 -15.77
N SER A 98 12.39 -4.76 -14.56
CA SER A 98 13.62 -5.46 -14.19
C SER A 98 13.45 -6.98 -14.31
N VAL A 99 12.38 -7.52 -13.74
CA VAL A 99 12.09 -8.97 -13.81
C VAL A 99 11.84 -9.39 -15.26
N LEU A 100 11.06 -8.61 -16.02
CA LEU A 100 10.82 -8.87 -17.45
C LEU A 100 12.10 -8.86 -18.26
N LEU A 101 13.00 -7.92 -18.01
CA LEU A 101 14.30 -7.87 -18.67
C LEU A 101 15.09 -9.16 -18.44
N VAL A 102 15.16 -9.62 -17.19
CA VAL A 102 15.87 -10.86 -16.85
C VAL A 102 15.24 -12.07 -17.55
N VAL A 103 13.90 -12.18 -17.51
CA VAL A 103 13.18 -13.28 -18.15
C VAL A 103 13.38 -13.30 -19.67
N VAL A 104 13.33 -12.12 -20.32
CA VAL A 104 13.55 -12.01 -21.78
C VAL A 104 14.99 -12.34 -22.17
N LEU A 105 15.98 -12.03 -21.31
CA LEU A 105 17.38 -12.38 -21.55
C LEU A 105 17.67 -13.88 -21.43
N ILE A 106 17.00 -14.55 -20.50
CA ILE A 106 17.25 -15.98 -20.20
C ILE A 106 16.37 -16.90 -21.05
N MET A 107 15.12 -16.49 -21.34
CA MET A 107 14.13 -17.35 -21.97
C MET A 107 13.71 -16.91 -23.38
N PRO A 108 13.20 -17.84 -24.21
CA PRO A 108 12.63 -17.49 -25.52
C PRO A 108 11.50 -16.47 -25.38
N ARG A 109 11.42 -15.54 -26.35
CA ARG A 109 10.47 -14.41 -26.33
C ARG A 109 9.00 -14.82 -26.10
N GLN A 110 8.58 -15.97 -26.60
CA GLN A 110 7.22 -16.46 -26.43
C GLN A 110 6.92 -16.86 -24.96
N VAL A 111 7.90 -17.47 -24.31
CA VAL A 111 7.84 -17.85 -22.89
C VAL A 111 7.83 -16.60 -22.02
N ALA A 112 8.74 -15.68 -22.30
CA ALA A 112 8.83 -14.39 -21.62
C ALA A 112 7.53 -13.59 -21.69
N ALA A 113 6.86 -13.58 -22.84
CA ALA A 113 5.58 -12.89 -23.02
C ALA A 113 4.45 -13.46 -22.16
N VAL A 114 4.41 -14.79 -22.01
CA VAL A 114 3.40 -15.46 -21.15
C VAL A 114 3.66 -15.13 -19.69
N ALA A 115 4.90 -15.25 -19.21
CA ALA A 115 5.27 -14.89 -17.85
C ALA A 115 5.01 -13.38 -17.57
N ALA A 116 5.29 -12.52 -18.55
CA ALA A 116 5.01 -11.09 -18.46
C ALA A 116 3.52 -10.76 -18.29
N ALA A 117 2.66 -11.53 -18.94
CA ALA A 117 1.22 -11.30 -18.87
C ALA A 117 0.61 -11.73 -17.53
N THR A 118 1.17 -12.75 -16.87
CA THR A 118 0.64 -13.25 -15.58
C THR A 118 0.90 -12.28 -14.42
N MET A 119 2.02 -11.55 -14.42
CA MET A 119 2.38 -10.63 -13.33
C MET A 119 1.35 -9.54 -13.05
N PRO A 120 0.97 -8.69 -14.01
CA PRO A 120 0.02 -7.62 -13.74
C PRO A 120 -1.34 -8.18 -13.33
N ILE A 121 -1.76 -9.31 -13.90
CA ILE A 121 -3.02 -9.97 -13.54
C ILE A 121 -2.99 -10.41 -12.07
N THR A 122 -1.89 -11.03 -11.64
CA THR A 122 -1.70 -11.45 -10.24
C THR A 122 -1.75 -10.25 -9.29
N ILE A 123 -1.06 -9.15 -9.65
CA ILE A 123 -1.03 -7.94 -8.84
C ILE A 123 -2.43 -7.35 -8.70
N PHE A 124 -3.17 -7.17 -9.79
CA PHE A 124 -4.51 -6.59 -9.75
C PHE A 124 -5.49 -7.44 -8.94
N ILE A 125 -5.44 -8.76 -9.08
CA ILE A 125 -6.28 -9.66 -8.29
C ILE A 125 -5.88 -9.61 -6.81
N SER A 126 -4.58 -9.56 -6.49
CA SER A 126 -4.09 -9.46 -5.12
C SER A 126 -4.52 -8.16 -4.46
N LEU A 127 -4.44 -7.03 -5.17
CA LEU A 127 -4.94 -5.73 -4.68
C LEU A 127 -6.45 -5.76 -4.44
N GLY A 128 -7.20 -6.43 -5.32
CA GLY A 128 -8.64 -6.64 -5.13
C GLY A 128 -8.95 -7.47 -3.87
N LEU A 129 -8.15 -8.51 -3.59
CA LEU A 129 -8.29 -9.29 -2.37
C LEU A 129 -7.84 -8.51 -1.12
N PHE A 130 -6.82 -7.67 -1.21
CA PHE A 130 -6.46 -6.78 -0.10
C PHE A 130 -7.64 -5.91 0.32
N TYR A 131 -8.39 -5.37 -0.65
CA TYR A 131 -9.61 -4.62 -0.39
C TYR A 131 -10.70 -5.47 0.28
N ILE A 132 -10.91 -6.72 -0.17
CA ILE A 132 -11.94 -7.62 0.38
C ILE A 132 -11.60 -8.04 1.83
N PHE A 133 -10.31 -8.23 2.13
CA PHE A 133 -9.83 -8.64 3.46
C PHE A 133 -9.50 -7.47 4.39
N ASP A 134 -9.88 -6.24 4.02
CA ASP A 134 -9.58 -5.02 4.76
C ASP A 134 -8.09 -4.85 5.11
N LEU A 135 -7.20 -5.30 4.22
CA LEU A 135 -5.78 -5.02 4.35
C LEU A 135 -5.49 -3.59 3.89
N GLU A 136 -4.99 -2.80 4.81
CA GLU A 136 -4.59 -1.43 4.51
C GLU A 136 -3.39 -1.40 3.54
N LEU A 137 -3.51 -0.57 2.50
CA LEU A 137 -2.40 -0.28 1.60
C LEU A 137 -1.47 0.73 2.27
N ASN A 138 -0.47 0.21 2.94
CA ASN A 138 0.60 0.97 3.55
C ASN A 138 1.96 0.59 2.94
N THR A 139 3.01 1.32 3.29
CA THR A 139 4.37 1.08 2.77
C THR A 139 4.82 -0.36 2.98
N VAL A 140 4.37 -1.01 4.05
CA VAL A 140 4.76 -2.40 4.38
C VAL A 140 4.06 -3.41 3.48
N THR A 141 2.75 -3.26 3.26
CA THR A 141 1.99 -4.16 2.37
C THR A 141 2.41 -3.96 0.91
N LEU A 142 2.76 -2.74 0.53
CA LEU A 142 3.30 -2.43 -0.79
C LEU A 142 4.71 -3.02 -0.98
N ALA A 143 5.58 -2.95 0.03
CA ALA A 143 6.88 -3.62 0.02
C ALA A 143 6.75 -5.14 -0.07
N ALA A 144 5.78 -5.74 0.65
CA ALA A 144 5.46 -7.16 0.53
C ALA A 144 5.08 -7.55 -0.90
N LEU A 145 4.28 -6.72 -1.57
CA LEU A 145 3.85 -6.95 -2.94
C LEU A 145 5.03 -6.88 -3.92
N ILE A 146 5.92 -5.90 -3.78
CA ILE A 146 7.14 -5.80 -4.60
C ILE A 146 8.06 -6.99 -4.35
N MET A 147 8.25 -7.40 -3.11
CA MET A 147 9.09 -8.54 -2.74
C MET A 147 8.58 -9.85 -3.35
N THR A 148 7.26 -10.04 -3.38
CA THR A 148 6.64 -11.25 -3.93
C THR A 148 6.66 -11.30 -5.46
N LEU A 149 6.91 -10.18 -6.16
CA LEU A 149 6.99 -10.16 -7.62
C LEU A 149 8.00 -11.16 -8.19
N GLY A 150 9.18 -11.26 -7.57
CA GLY A 150 10.18 -12.26 -7.95
C GLY A 150 9.67 -13.70 -7.84
N MET A 151 8.97 -14.01 -6.75
CA MET A 151 8.42 -15.34 -6.48
C MET A 151 7.26 -15.71 -7.42
N ILE A 152 6.44 -14.73 -7.82
CA ILE A 152 5.33 -14.92 -8.78
C ILE A 152 5.83 -15.47 -10.12
N VAL A 153 6.98 -14.97 -10.55
CA VAL A 153 7.57 -15.36 -11.84
C VAL A 153 8.15 -16.76 -11.78
N ASP A 154 8.74 -17.15 -10.66
CA ASP A 154 9.37 -18.47 -10.50
C ASP A 154 8.37 -19.60 -10.71
N ASP A 155 7.16 -19.51 -10.13
CA ASP A 155 6.09 -20.48 -10.32
C ASP A 155 5.70 -20.63 -11.80
N SER A 156 5.58 -19.49 -12.49
CA SER A 156 5.23 -19.47 -13.92
C SER A 156 6.32 -20.08 -14.79
N ILE A 157 7.58 -19.77 -14.51
CA ILE A 157 8.75 -20.27 -15.27
C ILE A 157 8.83 -21.79 -15.23
N VAL A 158 8.67 -22.39 -14.04
CA VAL A 158 8.76 -23.85 -13.86
C VAL A 158 7.69 -24.57 -14.68
N ILE A 159 6.44 -24.09 -14.67
CA ILE A 159 5.36 -24.70 -15.46
C ILE A 159 5.60 -24.54 -16.95
N ILE A 160 6.04 -23.35 -17.39
CA ILE A 160 6.29 -23.06 -18.82
C ILE A 160 7.45 -23.93 -19.34
N ASP A 161 8.50 -24.11 -18.56
CA ASP A 161 9.62 -24.99 -18.93
C ASP A 161 9.15 -26.45 -19.09
N GLY A 162 8.36 -26.94 -18.15
CA GLY A 162 7.72 -28.25 -18.27
C GLY A 162 6.84 -28.39 -19.52
N TYR A 163 6.10 -27.34 -19.86
CA TYR A 163 5.29 -27.30 -21.09
C TYR A 163 6.14 -27.40 -22.36
N VAL A 164 7.22 -26.62 -22.42
CA VAL A 164 8.15 -26.62 -23.57
C VAL A 164 8.80 -27.99 -23.74
N ASN A 165 9.21 -28.62 -22.65
CA ASN A 165 9.79 -29.97 -22.65
C ASN A 165 8.78 -31.02 -23.13
N ASN A 166 7.52 -30.96 -22.69
CA ASN A 166 6.46 -31.85 -23.16
C ASN A 166 6.14 -31.67 -24.65
N LEU A 167 6.17 -30.42 -25.16
CA LEU A 167 6.04 -30.14 -26.59
C LEU A 167 7.21 -30.72 -27.40
N ALA A 168 8.46 -30.61 -26.87
CA ALA A 168 9.63 -31.16 -27.51
C ALA A 168 9.56 -32.71 -27.55
N ALA A 169 8.94 -33.35 -26.57
CA ALA A 169 8.66 -34.78 -26.55
C ALA A 169 7.54 -35.22 -27.52
N GLY A 170 6.90 -34.27 -28.24
CA GLY A 170 5.88 -34.59 -29.26
C GLY A 170 4.45 -34.63 -28.74
N MET A 171 4.18 -34.19 -27.50
CA MET A 171 2.83 -34.14 -26.94
C MET A 171 1.97 -33.10 -27.64
N HIS A 172 0.66 -33.36 -27.70
CA HIS A 172 -0.32 -32.39 -28.19
C HIS A 172 -0.38 -31.17 -27.24
N ARG A 173 -0.48 -29.96 -27.81
CA ARG A 173 -0.36 -28.67 -27.06
C ARG A 173 -1.20 -28.59 -25.80
N TRP A 174 -2.48 -28.95 -25.89
CA TRP A 174 -3.36 -28.92 -24.72
C TRP A 174 -2.96 -29.96 -23.66
N ALA A 175 -2.66 -31.17 -24.09
CA ALA A 175 -2.20 -32.25 -23.20
C ALA A 175 -0.88 -31.87 -22.51
N ALA A 176 0.07 -31.29 -23.26
CA ALA A 176 1.34 -30.81 -22.73
C ALA A 176 1.16 -29.71 -21.65
N ALA A 177 0.20 -28.80 -21.85
CA ALA A 177 -0.07 -27.72 -20.89
C ALA A 177 -0.70 -28.27 -19.59
N VAL A 178 -1.69 -29.14 -19.70
CA VAL A 178 -2.35 -29.75 -18.54
C VAL A 178 -1.39 -30.66 -17.79
N GLU A 179 -0.59 -31.45 -18.48
CA GLU A 179 0.40 -32.36 -17.87
C GLU A 179 1.47 -31.56 -17.11
N ALA A 180 2.04 -30.51 -17.72
CA ALA A 180 3.01 -29.65 -17.05
C ALA A 180 2.44 -29.04 -15.78
N THR A 181 1.22 -28.51 -15.84
CA THR A 181 0.58 -27.90 -14.68
C THR A 181 0.32 -28.91 -13.57
N ASN A 182 -0.21 -30.08 -13.89
CA ASN A 182 -0.49 -31.14 -12.91
C ASN A 182 0.79 -31.71 -12.28
N HIS A 183 1.85 -31.85 -13.06
CA HIS A 183 3.13 -32.36 -12.60
C HIS A 183 3.71 -31.47 -11.49
N PHE A 184 3.70 -30.16 -11.68
CA PHE A 184 4.26 -29.20 -10.74
C PHE A 184 3.32 -28.73 -9.64
N LEU A 185 2.01 -29.07 -9.71
CA LEU A 185 0.99 -28.66 -8.74
C LEU A 185 1.42 -28.84 -7.28
N LYS A 186 1.84 -30.05 -6.93
CA LYS A 186 2.21 -30.40 -5.55
C LYS A 186 3.45 -29.66 -5.09
N SER A 187 4.43 -29.51 -5.98
CA SER A 187 5.68 -28.84 -5.68
C SER A 187 5.45 -27.35 -5.41
N ILE A 188 4.72 -26.67 -6.30
CA ILE A 188 4.39 -25.25 -6.17
C ILE A 188 3.53 -25.01 -4.93
N PHE A 189 2.52 -25.84 -4.68
CA PHE A 189 1.69 -25.74 -3.48
C PHE A 189 2.53 -25.85 -2.20
N SER A 190 3.42 -26.84 -2.13
CA SER A 190 4.29 -27.04 -0.97
C SER A 190 5.27 -25.88 -0.78
N ALA A 191 5.83 -25.34 -1.86
CA ALA A 191 6.74 -24.20 -1.83
C ALA A 191 6.01 -22.94 -1.35
N THR A 192 4.86 -22.62 -1.93
CA THR A 192 4.01 -21.47 -1.55
C THR A 192 3.63 -21.53 -0.08
N LEU A 193 3.23 -22.71 0.40
CA LEU A 193 2.84 -22.91 1.79
C LEU A 193 4.06 -22.77 2.72
N CYS A 194 5.20 -23.30 2.35
CA CYS A 194 6.43 -23.21 3.14
C CYS A 194 6.90 -21.76 3.26
N ILE A 195 6.91 -21.01 2.15
CA ILE A 195 7.27 -19.58 2.14
C ILE A 195 6.29 -18.78 2.99
N SER A 196 4.99 -18.99 2.80
CA SER A 196 3.95 -18.32 3.58
C SER A 196 4.14 -18.53 5.08
N ILE A 197 4.30 -19.78 5.52
CA ILE A 197 4.52 -20.12 6.94
C ILE A 197 5.79 -19.48 7.50
N THR A 198 6.84 -19.34 6.70
CA THR A 198 8.12 -18.75 7.13
C THR A 198 7.98 -17.29 7.60
N PHE A 199 6.98 -16.56 7.12
CA PHE A 199 6.74 -15.17 7.53
C PHE A 199 5.88 -15.04 8.78
N PHE A 200 5.12 -16.06 9.18
CA PHE A 200 4.24 -15.98 10.37
C PHE A 200 4.96 -15.82 11.72
N PRO A 201 6.20 -16.29 11.92
CA PRO A 201 6.94 -16.01 13.15
C PRO A 201 7.10 -14.52 13.47
N PHE A 202 7.06 -13.64 12.47
CA PHE A 202 7.06 -12.18 12.69
C PHE A 202 5.91 -11.73 13.60
N LEU A 203 4.74 -12.36 13.49
CA LEU A 203 3.57 -12.04 14.32
C LEU A 203 3.78 -12.40 15.80
N ILE A 204 4.63 -13.39 16.09
CA ILE A 204 4.84 -13.91 17.43
C ILE A 204 6.03 -13.22 18.10
N THR A 205 7.09 -12.94 17.31
CA THR A 205 8.37 -12.43 17.83
C THR A 205 8.38 -10.91 18.02
N MET A 206 7.57 -10.18 17.23
CA MET A 206 7.52 -8.72 17.29
C MET A 206 6.54 -8.25 18.37
N THR A 207 6.91 -7.19 19.10
CA THR A 207 6.09 -6.60 20.16
C THR A 207 6.04 -5.08 20.02
N GLY A 208 5.00 -4.45 20.60
CA GLY A 208 4.83 -3.00 20.60
C GLY A 208 4.53 -2.41 19.22
N VAL A 209 4.96 -1.19 18.97
CA VAL A 209 4.68 -0.44 17.73
C VAL A 209 5.12 -1.19 16.48
N MET A 210 6.22 -1.95 16.57
CA MET A 210 6.72 -2.73 15.45
C MET A 210 5.78 -3.87 15.06
N HIS A 211 5.14 -4.50 16.04
CA HIS A 211 4.10 -5.51 15.80
C HIS A 211 2.92 -4.92 15.02
N ASP A 212 2.39 -3.77 15.48
CA ASP A 212 1.24 -3.13 14.82
C ASP A 212 1.55 -2.71 13.39
N PHE A 213 2.80 -2.31 13.14
CA PHE A 213 3.25 -1.92 11.81
C PHE A 213 3.44 -3.10 10.85
N LEU A 214 4.01 -4.22 11.34
CA LEU A 214 4.37 -5.38 10.52
C LEU A 214 3.31 -6.50 10.50
N LYS A 215 2.25 -6.41 11.30
CA LYS A 215 1.24 -7.49 11.39
C LYS A 215 0.56 -7.83 10.06
N MET A 216 0.46 -6.86 9.15
CA MET A 216 -0.17 -7.06 7.83
C MET A 216 0.78 -7.70 6.82
N PHE A 217 2.10 -7.67 7.06
CA PHE A 217 3.12 -8.15 6.13
C PHE A 217 3.01 -9.64 5.79
N PRO A 218 2.91 -10.58 6.75
CA PRO A 218 2.76 -12.01 6.46
C PRO A 218 1.45 -12.33 5.72
N TRP A 219 0.38 -11.63 6.05
CA TRP A 219 -0.90 -11.80 5.38
C TRP A 219 -0.85 -11.32 3.93
N ALA A 220 -0.23 -10.16 3.68
CA ALA A 220 -0.06 -9.63 2.33
C ALA A 220 0.74 -10.60 1.44
N ILE A 221 1.90 -11.10 1.92
CA ILE A 221 2.71 -12.08 1.21
C ILE A 221 1.90 -13.35 0.92
N SER A 222 1.22 -13.88 1.94
CA SER A 222 0.45 -15.11 1.80
C SER A 222 -0.64 -15.00 0.74
N ILE A 223 -1.41 -13.91 0.76
CA ILE A 223 -2.48 -13.67 -0.22
C ILE A 223 -1.89 -13.59 -1.63
N VAL A 224 -0.82 -12.80 -1.84
CA VAL A 224 -0.20 -12.65 -3.15
C VAL A 224 0.33 -13.98 -3.69
N LEU A 225 1.00 -14.76 -2.86
CA LEU A 225 1.54 -16.07 -3.25
C LEU A 225 0.43 -17.07 -3.57
N PHE A 226 -0.65 -17.13 -2.78
CA PHE A 226 -1.79 -18.00 -3.09
C PHE A 226 -2.50 -17.59 -4.38
N VAL A 227 -2.65 -16.29 -4.64
CA VAL A 227 -3.20 -15.78 -5.91
C VAL A 227 -2.30 -16.18 -7.07
N SER A 228 -0.98 -16.02 -6.93
CA SER A 228 0.00 -16.44 -7.94
C SER A 228 -0.14 -17.91 -8.28
N MET A 229 -0.20 -18.76 -7.26
CA MET A 229 -0.37 -20.19 -7.42
C MET A 229 -1.67 -20.54 -8.18
N ILE A 230 -2.79 -19.91 -7.83
CA ILE A 230 -4.08 -20.15 -8.51
C ILE A 230 -4.00 -19.71 -9.98
N ILE A 231 -3.39 -18.56 -10.26
CA ILE A 231 -3.21 -18.06 -11.63
C ILE A 231 -2.28 -18.96 -12.43
N ALA A 232 -1.19 -19.42 -11.84
CA ALA A 232 -0.26 -20.35 -12.48
C ALA A 232 -0.91 -21.68 -12.84
N GLN A 233 -1.93 -22.11 -12.07
CA GLN A 233 -2.63 -23.36 -12.34
C GLN A 233 -3.83 -23.24 -13.27
N THR A 234 -4.46 -22.08 -13.32
CA THR A 234 -5.69 -21.87 -14.09
C THR A 234 -5.46 -21.09 -15.37
N LEU A 235 -4.85 -19.94 -15.28
CA LEU A 235 -4.68 -19.01 -16.39
C LEU A 235 -3.45 -19.37 -17.26
N LEU A 236 -2.36 -19.81 -16.63
CA LEU A 236 -1.11 -20.08 -17.32
C LEU A 236 -1.23 -21.18 -18.39
N PRO A 237 -1.86 -22.35 -18.15
CA PRO A 237 -2.02 -23.37 -19.19
C PRO A 237 -2.83 -22.85 -20.41
N ILE A 238 -3.78 -21.97 -20.19
CA ILE A 238 -4.54 -21.31 -21.25
C ILE A 238 -3.66 -20.38 -22.07
N LEU A 239 -2.89 -19.52 -21.38
CA LEU A 239 -1.96 -18.60 -22.04
C LEU A 239 -0.88 -19.34 -22.83
N MET A 240 -0.30 -20.43 -22.29
CA MET A 240 0.66 -21.27 -22.98
C MET A 240 0.09 -21.87 -24.26
N TYR A 241 -1.15 -22.37 -24.20
CA TYR A 241 -1.82 -22.96 -25.37
C TYR A 241 -1.99 -21.95 -26.52
N PHE A 242 -2.33 -20.69 -26.20
CA PHE A 242 -2.53 -19.65 -27.21
C PHE A 242 -1.24 -18.98 -27.68
N ALA A 243 -0.32 -18.69 -26.79
CA ALA A 243 0.86 -17.86 -27.07
C ALA A 243 2.04 -18.67 -27.63
N ILE A 244 2.28 -19.89 -27.13
CA ILE A 244 3.44 -20.69 -27.53
C ILE A 244 3.03 -21.63 -28.67
N ARG A 245 3.44 -21.28 -29.88
CA ARG A 245 3.29 -22.10 -31.07
C ARG A 245 4.65 -22.74 -31.38
N LYS A 246 4.59 -24.00 -31.85
CA LYS A 246 5.75 -24.75 -32.32
C LYS A 246 6.31 -24.10 -33.60
#